data_5851205c318e71c955ae17c4a9b2aa08
#
_entry.id   5851205c318e71c955ae17c4a9b2aa08
#
_cell.length_a   1.000
_cell.length_b   1.000
_cell.length_c   1.000
_cell.angle_alpha   90.00
_cell.angle_beta   90.00
_cell.angle_gamma   90.00
#
_symmetry.space_group_name_H-M   'P 1'
#
loop_
_entity.id
_entity.type
_entity.pdbx_description
1 polymer ?
#
loop_
_entity_poly.entity_id
_entity_poly.type
_entity_poly.pdbx_seq_one_letter_code
_entity_poly.pdbx_strand_id
1 'polypeptide(L)'
;MNYMNSYPRNLRKQNNIMTNSKLNLSKKRIFSGIQPTGNLHLGNYLGAIKNWVNLQRDIFSIFSIVDLHAITVPQEPSKLKSSTHEVTAAIIASGIDPKNAIVFNQSSVKEHAELAWIFNCVCRIGWLNRMTQFKEKAGKNREKATVGLYGYPVLMAADILLYKATHVPVGDDQKQH
;
A
#
# COMPACT_ATOMS: atom_id res chain seq x y z
N MET A 1 32.85 -9.93 4.67
CA MET A 1 32.56 -10.50 6.00
C MET A 1 31.09 -10.90 6.01
N ASN A 2 30.84 -12.22 6.07
CA ASN A 2 29.49 -12.79 5.93
C ASN A 2 28.72 -12.72 7.25
N TYR A 3 27.73 -11.83 7.35
CA TYR A 3 26.80 -11.72 8.50
C TYR A 3 25.71 -12.83 8.54
N MET A 4 25.79 -13.86 7.73
CA MET A 4 24.75 -14.90 7.62
C MET A 4 24.85 -16.07 8.60
N ASN A 5 25.85 -16.10 9.51
CA ASN A 5 26.12 -17.32 10.30
C ASN A 5 25.68 -17.30 11.77
N SER A 6 24.95 -16.28 12.25
CA SER A 6 24.62 -16.13 13.67
C SER A 6 23.18 -16.50 14.10
N TYR A 7 22.34 -17.02 13.19
CA TYR A 7 20.95 -17.41 13.57
C TYR A 7 20.86 -18.90 13.90
N PRO A 8 20.12 -19.29 14.96
CA PRO A 8 19.91 -20.69 15.32
C PRO A 8 19.26 -21.49 14.19
N ARG A 9 19.73 -22.71 13.95
CA ARG A 9 19.30 -23.60 12.85
C ARG A 9 17.77 -23.86 12.82
N ASN A 10 17.10 -23.77 13.96
CA ASN A 10 15.65 -24.01 14.07
C ASN A 10 14.82 -22.85 13.47
N LEU A 11 15.28 -21.61 13.57
CA LEU A 11 14.61 -20.46 12.93
C LEU A 11 14.81 -20.47 11.40
N ARG A 12 15.95 -20.99 10.91
CA ARG A 12 16.17 -21.17 9.47
C ARG A 12 15.19 -22.17 8.82
N LYS A 13 14.83 -23.25 9.50
CA LYS A 13 13.86 -24.23 8.97
C LYS A 13 12.44 -23.67 8.90
N GLN A 14 12.00 -22.91 9.91
CA GLN A 14 10.67 -22.28 9.88
C GLN A 14 10.57 -21.17 8.82
N ASN A 15 11.60 -20.35 8.66
CA ASN A 15 11.63 -19.33 7.62
C ASN A 15 11.71 -19.93 6.19
N ASN A 16 12.45 -21.05 5.99
CA ASN A 16 12.50 -21.70 4.69
C ASN A 16 11.19 -22.42 4.31
N ILE A 17 10.41 -22.88 5.27
CA ILE A 17 9.10 -23.50 5.00
C ILE A 17 8.08 -22.45 4.58
N MET A 18 8.11 -21.25 5.19
CA MET A 18 7.24 -20.15 4.78
C MET A 18 7.63 -19.53 3.42
N THR A 19 8.92 -19.44 3.11
CA THR A 19 9.41 -18.81 1.87
C THR A 19 9.18 -19.69 0.63
N ASN A 20 9.31 -21.00 0.71
CA ASN A 20 9.23 -21.85 -0.47
C ASN A 20 7.82 -22.26 -0.91
N SER A 21 6.84 -22.28 -0.02
CA SER A 21 5.46 -22.65 -0.39
C SER A 21 4.62 -21.47 -0.91
N LYS A 22 4.96 -20.23 -0.55
CA LYS A 22 4.19 -19.03 -0.91
C LYS A 22 4.83 -18.15 -2.01
N LEU A 23 6.10 -18.35 -2.34
CA LEU A 23 6.84 -17.56 -3.34
C LEU A 23 6.85 -18.17 -4.75
N ASN A 24 5.91 -19.05 -5.06
CA ASN A 24 5.76 -19.51 -6.43
C ASN A 24 5.24 -18.35 -7.29
N LEU A 25 6.10 -17.81 -8.16
CA LEU A 25 5.86 -16.63 -9.01
C LEU A 25 4.64 -16.76 -9.95
N SER A 26 4.06 -17.96 -10.06
CA SER A 26 2.82 -18.24 -10.82
C SER A 26 1.53 -18.04 -10.03
N LYS A 27 1.60 -17.78 -8.72
CA LYS A 27 0.40 -17.62 -7.89
C LYS A 27 -0.09 -16.18 -7.87
N LYS A 28 -1.40 -15.99 -7.88
CA LYS A 28 -2.07 -14.72 -7.71
C LYS A 28 -1.57 -14.02 -6.45
N ARG A 29 -1.30 -12.73 -6.56
CA ARG A 29 -0.83 -11.87 -5.46
C ARG A 29 -1.63 -10.58 -5.46
N ILE A 30 -2.19 -10.26 -4.33
CA ILE A 30 -2.94 -9.02 -4.12
C ILE A 30 -2.05 -8.01 -3.43
N PHE A 31 -2.09 -6.77 -3.92
CA PHE A 31 -1.68 -5.60 -3.17
C PHE A 31 -2.85 -4.62 -3.08
N SER A 32 -3.10 -4.08 -1.91
CA SER A 32 -4.03 -2.97 -1.75
C SER A 32 -3.60 -2.07 -0.60
N GLY A 33 -3.95 -0.79 -0.68
CA GLY A 33 -3.60 0.22 0.30
C GLY A 33 -4.81 0.94 0.85
N ILE A 34 -4.72 1.36 2.11
CA ILE A 34 -5.69 2.24 2.75
C ILE A 34 -4.99 3.43 3.38
N GLN A 35 -5.47 4.64 3.10
CA GLN A 35 -4.91 5.85 3.70
C GLN A 35 -5.37 5.98 5.16
N PRO A 36 -4.46 6.34 6.08
CA PRO A 36 -4.80 6.60 7.48
C PRO A 36 -5.34 8.02 7.65
N THR A 37 -6.32 8.41 6.83
CA THR A 37 -6.93 9.74 6.84
C THR A 37 -8.42 9.64 7.08
N GLY A 38 -8.90 10.35 8.10
CA GLY A 38 -10.30 10.31 8.52
C GLY A 38 -10.68 9.02 9.26
N ASN A 39 -11.89 9.02 9.84
CA ASN A 39 -12.43 7.84 10.50
C ASN A 39 -12.88 6.83 9.45
N LEU A 40 -12.55 5.55 9.66
CA LEU A 40 -13.12 4.47 8.88
C LEU A 40 -14.63 4.48 9.04
N HIS A 41 -15.34 4.53 7.93
CA HIS A 41 -16.79 4.51 7.89
C HIS A 41 -17.29 3.26 7.14
N LEU A 42 -18.59 3.01 7.23
CA LEU A 42 -19.22 1.84 6.62
C LEU A 42 -18.91 1.69 5.13
N GLY A 43 -18.74 2.80 4.40
CA GLY A 43 -18.35 2.79 2.98
C GLY A 43 -16.96 2.19 2.74
N ASN A 44 -15.98 2.49 3.60
CA ASN A 44 -14.65 1.88 3.51
C ASN A 44 -14.71 0.36 3.78
N TYR A 45 -15.52 -0.05 4.77
CA TYR A 45 -15.72 -1.45 5.08
C TYR A 45 -16.36 -2.21 3.91
N LEU A 46 -17.50 -1.72 3.42
CA LEU A 46 -18.25 -2.39 2.35
C LEU A 46 -17.51 -2.32 1.00
N GLY A 47 -16.87 -1.20 0.69
CA GLY A 47 -16.20 -0.98 -0.59
C GLY A 47 -14.85 -1.71 -0.73
N ALA A 48 -14.11 -1.88 0.34
CA ALA A 48 -12.76 -2.46 0.29
C ALA A 48 -12.53 -3.59 1.28
N ILE A 49 -12.68 -3.33 2.59
CA ILE A 49 -12.19 -4.24 3.66
C ILE A 49 -12.92 -5.58 3.62
N LYS A 50 -14.23 -5.60 3.43
CA LYS A 50 -15.03 -6.83 3.31
C LYS A 50 -14.52 -7.73 2.18
N ASN A 51 -14.13 -7.13 1.04
CA ASN A 51 -13.57 -7.86 -0.08
C ASN A 51 -12.17 -8.41 0.25
N TRP A 52 -11.33 -7.63 0.94
CA TRP A 52 -10.01 -8.07 1.39
C TRP A 52 -10.08 -9.28 2.32
N VAL A 53 -11.02 -9.27 3.29
CA VAL A 53 -11.26 -10.38 4.21
C VAL A 53 -11.57 -11.68 3.48
N ASN A 54 -12.34 -11.61 2.40
CA ASN A 54 -12.64 -12.78 1.58
C ASN A 54 -11.42 -13.23 0.76
N LEU A 55 -10.75 -12.30 0.10
CA LEU A 55 -9.64 -12.59 -0.81
C LEU A 55 -8.40 -13.17 -0.10
N GLN A 56 -8.11 -12.75 1.14
CA GLN A 56 -6.95 -13.25 1.89
C GLN A 56 -6.98 -14.76 2.18
N ARG A 57 -8.17 -15.40 2.09
CA ARG A 57 -8.33 -16.83 2.36
C ARG A 57 -7.66 -17.68 1.30
N ASP A 58 -7.77 -17.25 0.05
CA ASP A 58 -7.36 -18.05 -1.11
C ASP A 58 -6.14 -17.47 -1.84
N ILE A 59 -5.86 -16.19 -1.67
CA ILE A 59 -4.83 -15.48 -2.42
C ILE A 59 -3.84 -14.83 -1.45
N PHE A 60 -2.54 -14.94 -1.75
CA PHE A 60 -1.53 -14.23 -0.99
C PHE A 60 -1.76 -12.71 -1.07
N SER A 61 -2.06 -12.11 0.07
CA SER A 61 -2.52 -10.73 0.17
C SER A 61 -1.56 -9.87 0.97
N ILE A 62 -1.32 -8.67 0.46
CA ILE A 62 -0.47 -7.65 1.05
C ILE A 62 -1.32 -6.38 1.19
N PHE A 63 -1.52 -5.93 2.42
CA PHE A 63 -2.30 -4.74 2.75
C PHE A 63 -1.40 -3.70 3.41
N SER A 64 -1.35 -2.52 2.82
CA SER A 64 -0.50 -1.42 3.28
C SER A 64 -1.33 -0.28 3.85
N ILE A 65 -0.92 0.24 5.01
CA ILE A 65 -1.40 1.53 5.50
C ILE A 65 -0.53 2.60 4.82
N VAL A 66 -1.11 3.31 3.86
CA VAL A 66 -0.34 4.16 2.93
C VAL A 66 -0.18 5.59 3.46
N ASP A 67 0.64 5.73 4.48
CA ASP A 67 0.96 6.98 5.14
C ASP A 67 1.77 7.95 4.25
N LEU A 68 2.62 7.45 3.34
CA LEU A 68 3.30 8.30 2.37
C LEU A 68 2.32 8.92 1.37
N HIS A 69 1.23 8.25 1.03
CA HIS A 69 0.15 8.86 0.25
C HIS A 69 -0.63 9.89 1.07
N ALA A 70 -0.81 9.66 2.36
CA ALA A 70 -1.53 10.59 3.23
C ALA A 70 -0.83 11.96 3.30
N ILE A 71 0.51 11.99 3.38
CA ILE A 71 1.29 13.25 3.48
C ILE A 71 1.36 14.05 2.17
N THR A 72 0.80 13.57 1.07
CA THR A 72 0.68 14.36 -0.16
C THR A 72 -0.21 15.59 0.01
N VAL A 73 -1.03 15.59 1.04
CA VAL A 73 -1.77 16.76 1.54
C VAL A 73 -1.35 17.03 3.00
N PRO A 74 -1.46 18.29 3.48
CA PRO A 74 -1.04 18.64 4.84
C PRO A 74 -1.69 17.74 5.90
N GLN A 75 -0.87 17.18 6.78
CA GLN A 75 -1.27 16.36 7.91
C GLN A 75 -0.64 16.87 9.19
N GLU A 76 -1.36 16.75 10.29
CA GLU A 76 -0.80 16.96 11.62
C GLU A 76 -0.09 15.66 12.06
N PRO A 77 1.23 15.69 12.38
CA PRO A 77 2.03 14.47 12.57
C PRO A 77 1.52 13.54 13.67
N SER A 78 1.10 14.09 14.79
CA SER A 78 0.59 13.30 15.92
C SER A 78 -0.72 12.60 15.55
N LYS A 79 -1.59 13.31 14.83
CA LYS A 79 -2.86 12.78 14.33
C LYS A 79 -2.65 11.70 13.27
N LEU A 80 -1.69 11.89 12.35
CA LEU A 80 -1.36 10.87 11.36
C LEU A 80 -0.90 9.58 12.02
N LYS A 81 -0.05 9.69 13.06
CA LYS A 81 0.42 8.53 13.83
C LYS A 81 -0.73 7.79 14.51
N SER A 82 -1.62 8.49 15.22
CA SER A 82 -2.77 7.85 15.88
C SER A 82 -3.70 7.21 14.86
N SER A 83 -4.02 7.91 13.77
CA SER A 83 -4.89 7.38 12.71
C SER A 83 -4.29 6.14 12.03
N THR A 84 -2.96 6.06 11.87
CA THR A 84 -2.29 4.87 11.35
C THR A 84 -2.55 3.66 12.25
N HIS A 85 -2.43 3.81 13.57
CA HIS A 85 -2.73 2.75 14.53
C HIS A 85 -4.22 2.38 14.53
N GLU A 86 -5.10 3.37 14.52
CA GLU A 86 -6.56 3.15 14.51
C GLU A 86 -7.02 2.40 13.26
N VAL A 87 -6.54 2.81 12.08
CA VAL A 87 -6.87 2.13 10.83
C VAL A 87 -6.33 0.71 10.82
N THR A 88 -5.10 0.49 11.31
CA THR A 88 -4.53 -0.85 11.43
C THR A 88 -5.38 -1.73 12.34
N ALA A 89 -5.75 -1.24 13.53
CA ALA A 89 -6.59 -1.96 14.46
C ALA A 89 -7.96 -2.28 13.85
N ALA A 90 -8.56 -1.33 13.14
CA ALA A 90 -9.87 -1.48 12.54
C ALA A 90 -9.89 -2.52 11.40
N ILE A 91 -8.87 -2.59 10.54
CA ILE A 91 -8.82 -3.62 9.48
C ILE A 91 -8.62 -5.01 10.08
N ILE A 92 -7.81 -5.15 11.15
CA ILE A 92 -7.63 -6.42 11.86
C ILE A 92 -8.95 -6.83 12.54
N ALA A 93 -9.60 -5.91 13.26
CA ALA A 93 -10.89 -6.15 13.89
C ALA A 93 -12.00 -6.50 12.89
N SER A 94 -11.89 -6.02 11.65
CA SER A 94 -12.80 -6.35 10.55
C SER A 94 -12.60 -7.74 9.94
N GLY A 95 -11.55 -8.48 10.38
CA GLY A 95 -11.31 -9.86 9.98
C GLY A 95 -10.08 -10.06 9.09
N ILE A 96 -9.23 -9.05 8.89
CA ILE A 96 -7.91 -9.27 8.29
C ILE A 96 -7.04 -10.03 9.30
N ASP A 97 -6.59 -11.21 8.91
CA ASP A 97 -5.76 -12.08 9.75
C ASP A 97 -4.27 -11.93 9.36
N PRO A 98 -3.42 -11.37 10.25
CA PRO A 98 -1.98 -11.24 9.99
C PRO A 98 -1.22 -12.57 9.82
N LYS A 99 -1.85 -13.71 10.11
CA LYS A 99 -1.28 -15.04 9.83
C LYS A 99 -1.46 -15.42 8.35
N ASN A 100 -2.48 -14.88 7.70
CA ASN A 100 -2.83 -15.19 6.32
C ASN A 100 -2.47 -14.08 5.33
N ALA A 101 -2.38 -12.83 5.80
CA ALA A 101 -2.03 -11.66 5.02
C ALA A 101 -0.86 -10.90 5.65
N ILE A 102 -0.11 -10.18 4.82
CA ILE A 102 0.88 -9.20 5.30
C ILE A 102 0.15 -7.88 5.51
N VAL A 103 0.28 -7.29 6.71
CA VAL A 103 -0.19 -5.94 7.03
C VAL A 103 1.01 -5.12 7.50
N PHE A 104 1.23 -3.97 6.91
CA PHE A 104 2.37 -3.12 7.24
C PHE A 104 2.09 -1.64 6.97
N ASN A 105 2.90 -0.78 7.59
CA ASN A 105 2.90 0.65 7.31
C ASN A 105 3.86 0.96 6.16
N GLN A 106 3.39 1.67 5.13
CA GLN A 106 4.14 1.93 3.89
C GLN A 106 5.52 2.55 4.16
N SER A 107 5.61 3.54 5.04
CA SER A 107 6.87 4.22 5.37
C SER A 107 7.89 3.33 6.09
N SER A 108 7.49 2.16 6.58
CA SER A 108 8.41 1.18 7.18
C SER A 108 9.26 0.45 6.13
N VAL A 109 8.88 0.55 4.85
CA VAL A 109 9.57 -0.06 3.70
C VAL A 109 10.05 1.06 2.77
N LYS A 110 11.30 1.49 2.95
CA LYS A 110 11.88 2.63 2.24
C LYS A 110 11.92 2.46 0.72
N GLU A 111 11.94 1.23 0.25
CA GLU A 111 11.97 0.85 -1.16
C GLU A 111 10.77 1.39 -1.95
N HIS A 112 9.65 1.66 -1.30
CA HIS A 112 8.51 2.37 -1.92
C HIS A 112 8.92 3.74 -2.46
N ALA A 113 9.59 4.55 -1.61
CA ALA A 113 10.06 5.88 -2.00
C ALA A 113 11.23 5.81 -2.98
N GLU A 114 12.14 4.86 -2.80
CA GLU A 114 13.29 4.66 -3.70
C GLU A 114 12.82 4.28 -5.11
N LEU A 115 11.90 3.32 -5.23
CA LEU A 115 11.35 2.91 -6.53
C LEU A 115 10.49 4.02 -7.16
N ALA A 116 9.72 4.74 -6.35
CA ALA A 116 8.97 5.90 -6.83
C ALA A 116 9.89 6.98 -7.40
N TRP A 117 11.06 7.22 -6.80
CA TRP A 117 12.05 8.15 -7.36
C TRP A 117 12.55 7.68 -8.72
N ILE A 118 12.91 6.40 -8.86
CA ILE A 118 13.34 5.84 -10.14
C ILE A 118 12.24 6.01 -11.20
N PHE A 119 10.99 5.73 -10.84
CA PHE A 119 9.85 5.89 -11.76
C PHE A 119 9.59 7.35 -12.11
N ASN A 120 9.80 8.30 -11.19
CA ASN A 120 9.71 9.73 -11.50
C ASN A 120 10.71 10.15 -12.59
N CYS A 121 11.88 9.51 -12.66
CA CYS A 121 12.88 9.80 -13.69
C CYS A 121 12.50 9.31 -15.08
N VAL A 122 11.54 8.39 -15.20
CA VAL A 122 11.08 7.84 -16.49
C VAL A 122 9.62 8.19 -16.81
N CYS A 123 8.85 8.61 -15.82
CA CYS A 123 7.44 8.99 -16.00
C CYS A 123 7.32 10.30 -16.77
N ARG A 124 6.46 10.30 -17.78
CA ARG A 124 6.21 11.51 -18.58
C ARG A 124 5.17 12.39 -17.88
N ILE A 125 5.44 13.69 -17.78
CA ILE A 125 4.52 14.69 -17.23
C ILE A 125 3.12 14.61 -17.88
N GLY A 126 3.08 14.36 -19.20
CA GLY A 126 1.82 14.21 -19.93
C GLY A 126 0.94 13.04 -19.47
N TRP A 127 1.51 12.00 -18.83
CA TRP A 127 0.74 10.91 -18.22
C TRP A 127 0.08 11.40 -16.95
N LEU A 128 0.82 12.11 -16.08
CA LEU A 128 0.31 12.65 -14.82
C LEU A 128 -0.78 13.71 -15.05
N ASN A 129 -0.66 14.50 -16.09
CA ASN A 129 -1.67 15.52 -16.46
C ASN A 129 -3.06 14.92 -16.80
N ARG A 130 -3.13 13.64 -17.14
CA ARG A 130 -4.39 12.94 -17.44
C ARG A 130 -5.11 12.45 -16.18
N MET A 131 -4.39 12.36 -15.03
CA MET A 131 -4.95 11.86 -13.78
C MET A 131 -6.00 12.80 -13.21
N THR A 132 -7.18 12.28 -12.94
CA THR A 132 -8.34 13.06 -12.47
C THR A 132 -8.19 13.51 -11.03
N GLN A 133 -7.64 12.67 -10.15
CA GLN A 133 -7.52 12.95 -8.72
C GLN A 133 -6.66 14.20 -8.41
N PHE A 134 -5.62 14.49 -9.21
CA PHE A 134 -4.89 15.74 -9.05
C PHE A 134 -5.81 16.94 -9.30
N LYS A 135 -6.64 16.87 -10.34
CA LYS A 135 -7.60 17.94 -10.68
C LYS A 135 -8.63 18.14 -9.59
N GLU A 136 -9.12 17.05 -9.00
CA GLU A 136 -10.14 17.07 -7.94
C GLU A 136 -9.57 17.59 -6.63
N LYS A 137 -8.41 17.08 -6.17
CA LYS A 137 -7.79 17.47 -4.89
C LYS A 137 -7.12 18.84 -4.93
N ALA A 138 -6.52 19.23 -6.04
CA ALA A 138 -5.93 20.56 -6.20
C ALA A 138 -7.00 21.66 -6.37
N GLY A 139 -8.19 21.30 -6.84
CA GLY A 139 -9.31 22.23 -7.02
C GLY A 139 -8.95 23.46 -7.86
N LYS A 140 -9.40 24.63 -7.41
CA LYS A 140 -9.11 25.92 -8.06
C LYS A 140 -7.70 26.45 -7.76
N ASN A 141 -7.02 25.94 -6.74
CA ASN A 141 -5.71 26.43 -6.26
C ASN A 141 -4.55 25.52 -6.67
N ARG A 142 -4.43 25.20 -7.96
CA ARG A 142 -3.37 24.33 -8.49
C ARG A 142 -1.95 24.77 -8.12
N GLU A 143 -1.73 26.10 -8.02
CA GLU A 143 -0.43 26.67 -7.66
C GLU A 143 0.00 26.33 -6.22
N LYS A 144 -0.93 25.99 -5.34
CA LYS A 144 -0.66 25.56 -3.97
C LYS A 144 -0.55 24.05 -3.80
N ALA A 145 -0.79 23.30 -4.87
CA ALA A 145 -0.68 21.85 -4.84
C ALA A 145 0.79 21.41 -4.71
N THR A 146 1.03 20.42 -3.88
CA THR A 146 2.38 19.89 -3.68
C THR A 146 2.82 19.01 -4.86
N VAL A 147 4.13 18.91 -5.06
CA VAL A 147 4.70 17.95 -6.04
C VAL A 147 4.30 16.51 -5.68
N GLY A 148 4.22 16.19 -4.38
CA GLY A 148 3.75 14.88 -3.92
C GLY A 148 2.32 14.57 -4.37
N LEU A 149 1.40 15.55 -4.30
CA LEU A 149 0.04 15.39 -4.81
C LEU A 149 -0.01 15.20 -6.33
N TYR A 150 0.91 15.82 -7.07
CA TYR A 150 1.02 15.64 -8.52
C TYR A 150 1.63 14.28 -8.89
N GLY A 151 2.65 13.84 -8.14
CA GLY A 151 3.41 12.62 -8.38
C GLY A 151 2.86 11.35 -7.70
N TYR A 152 1.76 11.44 -6.91
CA TYR A 152 1.26 10.26 -6.18
C TYR A 152 0.98 9.03 -7.06
N PRO A 153 0.58 9.13 -8.35
CA PRO A 153 0.38 7.95 -9.19
C PRO A 153 1.68 7.17 -9.44
N VAL A 154 2.82 7.86 -9.39
CA VAL A 154 4.14 7.24 -9.51
C VAL A 154 4.47 6.42 -8.27
N LEU A 155 4.17 6.94 -7.08
CA LEU A 155 4.30 6.20 -5.83
C LEU A 155 3.34 5.00 -5.80
N MET A 156 2.11 5.15 -6.27
CA MET A 156 1.15 4.04 -6.37
C MET A 156 1.65 2.94 -7.31
N ALA A 157 2.24 3.29 -8.45
CA ALA A 157 2.85 2.31 -9.34
C ALA A 157 4.02 1.59 -8.66
N ALA A 158 4.84 2.31 -7.89
CA ALA A 158 5.93 1.71 -7.10
C ALA A 158 5.39 0.72 -6.06
N ASP A 159 4.33 1.08 -5.33
CA ASP A 159 3.68 0.21 -4.34
C ASP A 159 3.27 -1.14 -4.94
N ILE A 160 2.65 -1.11 -6.11
CA ILE A 160 2.13 -2.29 -6.78
C ILE A 160 3.28 -3.15 -7.35
N LEU A 161 4.22 -2.52 -8.06
CA LEU A 161 5.26 -3.21 -8.80
C LEU A 161 6.37 -3.75 -7.90
N LEU A 162 6.63 -3.12 -6.76
CA LEU A 162 7.60 -3.57 -5.76
C LEU A 162 7.31 -5.02 -5.31
N TYR A 163 6.05 -5.34 -5.12
CA TYR A 163 5.61 -6.67 -4.69
C TYR A 163 5.23 -7.60 -5.85
N LYS A 164 5.37 -7.15 -7.09
CA LYS A 164 4.93 -7.90 -8.29
C LYS A 164 3.47 -8.37 -8.14
N ALA A 165 2.61 -7.45 -7.68
CA ALA A 165 1.20 -7.73 -7.51
C ALA A 165 0.55 -8.07 -8.86
N THR A 166 -0.26 -9.12 -8.87
CA THR A 166 -1.00 -9.55 -10.06
C THR A 166 -2.43 -9.04 -10.06
N HIS A 167 -2.93 -8.63 -8.90
CA HIS A 167 -4.28 -8.11 -8.70
C HIS A 167 -4.26 -6.94 -7.72
N VAL A 168 -4.98 -5.90 -8.07
CA VAL A 168 -5.22 -4.74 -7.20
C VAL A 168 -6.74 -4.60 -7.07
N PRO A 169 -7.34 -5.02 -5.94
CA PRO A 169 -8.76 -4.84 -5.71
C PRO A 169 -9.06 -3.36 -5.52
N VAL A 170 -9.91 -2.82 -6.37
CA VAL A 170 -10.33 -1.42 -6.36
C VAL A 170 -11.85 -1.34 -6.41
N GLY A 171 -12.43 -0.25 -5.88
CA GLY A 171 -13.82 0.08 -6.10
C GLY A 171 -14.11 0.37 -7.57
N ASP A 172 -15.36 0.33 -7.97
CA ASP A 172 -15.75 0.57 -9.38
C ASP A 172 -15.38 1.98 -9.86
N ASP A 173 -15.34 2.95 -8.96
CA ASP A 173 -14.91 4.33 -9.16
C ASP A 173 -13.41 4.48 -9.45
N GLN A 174 -12.60 3.50 -9.06
CA GLN A 174 -11.13 3.52 -9.17
C GLN A 174 -10.60 2.79 -10.43
N LYS A 175 -11.48 2.24 -11.27
CA LYS A 175 -11.07 1.47 -12.47
C LYS A 175 -10.36 2.28 -13.54
N GLN A 176 -10.38 3.62 -13.46
CA GLN A 176 -9.72 4.51 -14.42
C GLN A 176 -8.24 4.78 -14.09
N HIS A 177 -7.78 4.36 -12.94
CA HIS A 177 -6.41 4.50 -12.46
C HIS A 177 -5.64 3.19 -12.64
#